data_75d52096012f2a068d1f736a470e1e96
#
_entry.id   75d52096012f2a068d1f736a470e1e96
#
_cell.length_a   1.000
_cell.length_b   1.000
_cell.length_c   1.000
_cell.angle_alpha   90.00
_cell.angle_beta   90.00
_cell.angle_gamma   90.00
#
_symmetry.space_group_name_H-M   'P 1'
#
loop_
_entity.id
_entity.type
_entity.pdbx_description
1 polymer ?
#
loop_
_entity_poly.entity_id
_entity_poly.type
_entity_poly.pdbx_seq_one_letter_code
_entity_poly.pdbx_strand_id
1 'polypeptide(L)'
;IMLCVSGTPEVLYLILACSKIGACADIINPLFDKQQLIDRINEAEADILFVLDGMYSFIKDVLPCISLKNVVLIPAAQSLPKHIKLADYLVRKVKGFQPPKGQNFLKWEEFIKKGDRFKEKTEELYVPLRPLIIVYSSGTTGASKGIVLTNDGINATIAQYRLLNFGLGEDRRRSFLSIV
;
A
#
# COMPACT_ATOMS: atom_id res chain seq x y z
N ILE A 1 9.61 -0.58 -0.94
CA ILE A 1 8.68 -0.24 0.14
C ILE A 1 7.69 -1.37 0.36
N MET A 2 7.16 -1.49 1.57
CA MET A 2 6.13 -2.50 1.88
C MET A 2 4.79 -1.86 2.15
N LEU A 3 3.72 -2.54 1.73
CA LEU A 3 2.35 -2.08 1.88
C LEU A 3 1.51 -3.16 2.58
N CYS A 4 1.13 -2.93 3.85
CA CYS A 4 0.14 -3.71 4.59
C CYS A 4 -1.18 -2.96 4.58
N VAL A 5 -1.85 -2.99 3.44
CA VAL A 5 -2.97 -2.11 3.12
C VAL A 5 -4.06 -2.89 2.38
N SER A 6 -5.23 -2.31 2.28
CA SER A 6 -6.38 -2.85 1.55
C SER A 6 -6.91 -1.77 0.59
N GLY A 7 -7.89 -2.08 -0.22
CA GLY A 7 -8.40 -1.26 -1.33
C GLY A 7 -8.83 0.17 -0.95
N THR A 8 -7.88 1.04 -0.65
CA THR A 8 -8.08 2.48 -0.40
C THR A 8 -7.37 3.32 -1.47
N PRO A 9 -7.79 4.56 -1.72
CA PRO A 9 -7.14 5.45 -2.68
C PRO A 9 -5.64 5.67 -2.39
N GLU A 10 -5.24 5.67 -1.13
CA GLU A 10 -3.84 5.86 -0.71
C GLU A 10 -2.92 4.79 -1.26
N VAL A 11 -3.41 3.55 -1.41
CA VAL A 11 -2.65 2.45 -2.02
C VAL A 11 -2.31 2.78 -3.47
N LEU A 12 -3.27 3.30 -4.23
CA LEU A 12 -3.04 3.71 -5.61
C LEU A 12 -2.03 4.86 -5.69
N TYR A 13 -2.13 5.84 -4.77
CA TYR A 13 -1.16 6.94 -4.72
C TYR A 13 0.25 6.44 -4.43
N LEU A 14 0.40 5.48 -3.52
CA LEU A 14 1.69 4.88 -3.19
C LEU A 14 2.27 4.08 -4.38
N ILE A 15 1.45 3.27 -5.05
CA ILE A 15 1.88 2.52 -6.24
C ILE A 15 2.31 3.48 -7.36
N LEU A 16 1.52 4.52 -7.63
CA LEU A 16 1.87 5.53 -8.64
C LEU A 16 3.14 6.30 -8.26
N ALA A 17 3.32 6.61 -6.98
CA ALA A 17 4.55 7.23 -6.48
C ALA A 17 5.75 6.30 -6.69
N CYS A 18 5.63 5.00 -6.38
CA CYS A 18 6.67 4.01 -6.64
C CYS A 18 7.04 3.96 -8.12
N SER A 19 6.04 3.95 -9.01
CA SER A 19 6.28 3.99 -10.45
C SER A 19 7.11 5.21 -10.87
N LYS A 20 6.79 6.39 -10.30
CA LYS A 20 7.48 7.64 -10.63
C LYS A 20 8.92 7.69 -10.14
N ILE A 21 9.19 7.18 -8.95
CA ILE A 21 10.53 7.23 -8.34
C ILE A 21 11.36 5.95 -8.57
N GLY A 22 10.87 5.03 -9.41
CA GLY A 22 11.57 3.78 -9.71
C GLY A 22 11.62 2.79 -8.54
N ALA A 23 10.77 2.94 -7.53
CA ALA A 23 10.66 2.02 -6.40
C ALA A 23 9.70 0.86 -6.69
N CYS A 24 9.85 -0.24 -5.95
CA CYS A 24 8.95 -1.38 -5.99
C CYS A 24 8.07 -1.40 -4.73
N ALA A 25 6.76 -1.61 -4.93
CA ALA A 25 5.77 -1.77 -3.87
C ALA A 25 5.55 -3.26 -3.60
N ASP A 26 5.93 -3.73 -2.44
CA ASP A 26 5.69 -5.11 -1.99
C ASP A 26 4.41 -5.14 -1.14
N ILE A 27 3.36 -5.79 -1.64
CA ILE A 27 2.04 -5.84 -1.00
C ILE A 27 1.94 -7.11 -0.16
N ILE A 28 1.99 -6.96 1.16
CA ILE A 28 1.89 -8.09 2.09
C ILE A 28 0.46 -8.29 2.58
N ASN A 29 0.07 -9.55 2.72
CA ASN A 29 -1.20 -9.92 3.32
C ASN A 29 -1.07 -9.90 4.87
N PRO A 30 -1.82 -9.05 5.59
CA PRO A 30 -1.77 -8.99 7.05
C PRO A 30 -2.29 -10.27 7.73
N LEU A 31 -2.96 -11.16 6.99
CA LEU A 31 -3.48 -12.43 7.49
C LEU A 31 -2.44 -13.57 7.44
N PHE A 32 -1.22 -13.29 6.96
CA PHE A 32 -0.12 -14.24 7.12
C PHE A 32 0.14 -14.47 8.62
N ASP A 33 0.61 -15.67 8.93
CA ASP A 33 1.06 -15.93 10.30
C ASP A 33 2.28 -15.07 10.67
N LYS A 34 2.56 -14.99 11.97
CA LYS A 34 3.62 -14.11 12.48
C LYS A 34 4.97 -14.40 11.85
N GLN A 35 5.34 -15.68 11.69
CA GLN A 35 6.64 -16.04 11.12
C GLN A 35 6.72 -15.69 9.65
N GLN A 36 5.67 -15.97 8.89
CA GLN A 36 5.59 -15.59 7.48
C GLN A 36 5.74 -14.07 7.29
N LEU A 37 5.09 -13.27 8.14
CA LEU A 37 5.23 -11.81 8.10
C LEU A 37 6.67 -11.36 8.37
N ILE A 38 7.33 -11.92 9.40
CA ILE A 38 8.72 -11.61 9.72
C ILE A 38 9.63 -11.96 8.55
N ASP A 39 9.50 -13.16 8.01
CA ASP A 39 10.33 -13.65 6.92
C ASP A 39 10.19 -12.77 5.68
N ARG A 40 8.94 -12.43 5.30
CA ARG A 40 8.66 -11.58 4.13
C ARG A 40 9.19 -10.15 4.30
N ILE A 41 9.02 -9.57 5.47
CA ILE A 41 9.50 -8.20 5.74
C ILE A 41 11.04 -8.18 5.70
N ASN A 42 11.69 -9.20 6.23
CA ASN A 42 13.13 -9.30 6.19
C ASN A 42 13.67 -9.59 4.77
N GLU A 43 13.02 -10.49 4.02
CA GLU A 43 13.38 -10.78 2.62
C GLU A 43 13.26 -9.54 1.70
N ALA A 44 12.27 -8.69 1.96
CA ALA A 44 12.03 -7.50 1.13
C ALA A 44 13.07 -6.40 1.34
N GLU A 45 13.89 -6.47 2.41
CA GLU A 45 14.89 -5.44 2.80
C GLU A 45 14.29 -4.00 2.71
N ALA A 46 13.03 -3.86 3.09
CA ALA A 46 12.31 -2.62 2.92
C ALA A 46 12.65 -1.61 4.02
N ASP A 47 12.83 -0.35 3.63
CA ASP A 47 13.06 0.74 4.59
C ASP A 47 11.79 1.24 5.26
N ILE A 48 10.66 1.17 4.56
CA ILE A 48 9.38 1.78 4.97
C ILE A 48 8.26 0.78 4.81
N LEU A 49 7.42 0.69 5.84
CA LEU A 49 6.17 -0.06 5.84
C LEU A 49 4.99 0.92 5.98
N PHE A 50 4.07 0.87 5.05
CA PHE A 50 2.79 1.57 5.13
C PHE A 50 1.71 0.61 5.62
N VAL A 51 0.96 1.03 6.63
CA VAL A 51 -0.06 0.20 7.29
C VAL A 51 -1.35 0.97 7.43
N LEU A 52 -2.47 0.38 7.02
CA LEU A 52 -3.77 0.90 7.46
C LEU A 52 -3.90 0.72 8.97
N ASP A 53 -4.34 1.76 9.65
CA ASP A 53 -4.47 1.76 11.10
C ASP A 53 -5.38 0.64 11.63
N GLY A 54 -6.44 0.27 10.88
CA GLY A 54 -7.27 -0.89 11.17
C GLY A 54 -6.53 -2.24 11.10
N MET A 55 -5.41 -2.31 10.37
CA MET A 55 -4.58 -3.51 10.22
C MET A 55 -3.39 -3.53 11.19
N TYR A 56 -3.17 -2.45 11.94
CA TYR A 56 -2.04 -2.34 12.86
C TYR A 56 -2.01 -3.48 13.90
N SER A 57 -3.16 -3.91 14.39
CA SER A 57 -3.26 -4.99 15.37
C SER A 57 -2.69 -6.33 14.88
N PHE A 58 -2.68 -6.58 13.57
CA PHE A 58 -2.13 -7.82 12.98
C PHE A 58 -0.60 -7.81 12.92
N ILE A 59 -0.01 -6.63 12.80
CA ILE A 59 1.45 -6.51 12.63
C ILE A 59 2.19 -6.02 13.88
N LYS A 60 1.50 -5.48 14.89
CA LYS A 60 2.13 -4.88 16.08
C LYS A 60 3.11 -5.81 16.78
N ASP A 61 2.80 -7.12 16.83
CA ASP A 61 3.60 -8.13 17.52
C ASP A 61 4.79 -8.61 16.65
N VAL A 62 4.81 -8.23 15.38
CA VAL A 62 5.89 -8.52 14.42
C VAL A 62 6.94 -7.40 14.43
N LEU A 63 6.51 -6.15 14.63
CA LEU A 63 7.38 -4.98 14.56
C LEU A 63 8.65 -5.06 15.41
N PRO A 64 8.65 -5.60 16.63
CA PRO A 64 9.88 -5.77 17.42
C PRO A 64 10.90 -6.78 16.82
N CYS A 65 10.44 -7.64 15.92
CA CYS A 65 11.24 -8.71 15.33
C CYS A 65 11.84 -8.34 13.95
N ILE A 66 11.56 -7.12 13.47
CA ILE A 66 11.96 -6.67 12.13
C ILE A 66 12.70 -5.33 12.20
N SER A 67 13.55 -5.07 11.20
CA SER A 67 14.32 -3.84 11.11
C SER A 67 13.76 -2.94 10.02
N LEU A 68 12.95 -1.96 10.42
CA LEU A 68 12.38 -0.94 9.52
C LEU A 68 12.80 0.44 9.98
N LYS A 69 13.15 1.31 9.04
CA LYS A 69 13.47 2.70 9.34
C LYS A 69 12.23 3.50 9.75
N ASN A 70 11.12 3.25 9.06
CA ASN A 70 9.87 3.97 9.32
C ASN A 70 8.64 3.06 9.12
N VAL A 71 7.64 3.29 9.95
CA VAL A 71 6.29 2.73 9.78
C VAL A 71 5.32 3.89 9.65
N VAL A 72 4.62 3.97 8.53
CA VAL A 72 3.65 5.03 8.24
C VAL A 72 2.25 4.50 8.44
N LEU A 73 1.50 5.10 9.35
CA LEU A 73 0.11 4.74 9.62
C LEU A 73 -0.83 5.58 8.76
N ILE A 74 -1.64 4.91 7.96
CA ILE A 74 -2.66 5.50 7.10
C ILE A 74 -4.01 5.34 7.79
N PRO A 75 -4.74 6.42 8.10
CA PRO A 75 -6.10 6.31 8.61
C PRO A 75 -7.01 5.66 7.56
N ALA A 76 -7.76 4.62 7.93
CA ALA A 76 -8.69 3.97 7.01
C ALA A 76 -9.76 4.91 6.43
N ALA A 77 -10.08 5.97 7.17
CA ALA A 77 -11.00 7.02 6.74
C ALA A 77 -10.30 8.18 5.98
N GLN A 78 -9.02 8.07 5.60
CA GLN A 78 -8.21 9.21 5.09
C GLN A 78 -8.85 9.90 3.88
N SER A 79 -9.37 9.17 2.93
CA SER A 79 -10.00 9.69 1.71
C SER A 79 -11.53 9.85 1.82
N LEU A 80 -12.12 9.60 2.99
CA LEU A 80 -13.56 9.72 3.17
C LEU A 80 -14.01 11.17 3.44
N PRO A 81 -15.29 11.51 3.22
CA PRO A 81 -15.84 12.82 3.54
C PRO A 81 -15.62 13.23 5.01
N LYS A 82 -15.50 14.53 5.26
CA LYS A 82 -15.16 15.07 6.60
C LYS A 82 -16.06 14.58 7.72
N HIS A 83 -17.37 14.43 7.48
CA HIS A 83 -18.33 13.96 8.47
C HIS A 83 -18.09 12.49 8.86
N ILE A 84 -17.66 11.65 7.89
CA ILE A 84 -17.31 10.24 8.14
C ILE A 84 -15.96 10.16 8.88
N LYS A 85 -14.98 11.00 8.53
CA LYS A 85 -13.73 11.10 9.29
C LYS A 85 -13.96 11.44 10.75
N LEU A 86 -14.86 12.39 11.02
CA LEU A 86 -15.20 12.77 12.39
C LEU A 86 -15.88 11.62 13.14
N ALA A 87 -16.80 10.92 12.49
CA ALA A 87 -17.46 9.75 13.07
C ALA A 87 -16.44 8.63 13.39
N ASP A 88 -15.55 8.31 12.45
CA ASP A 88 -14.47 7.34 12.65
C ASP A 88 -13.56 7.73 13.83
N TYR A 89 -13.15 8.99 13.91
CA TYR A 89 -12.35 9.51 15.01
C TYR A 89 -13.04 9.31 16.37
N LEU A 90 -14.34 9.62 16.47
CA LEU A 90 -15.11 9.44 17.70
C LEU A 90 -15.24 7.97 18.09
N VAL A 91 -15.53 7.09 17.13
CA VAL A 91 -15.61 5.64 17.36
C VAL A 91 -14.28 5.08 17.86
N ARG A 92 -13.15 5.50 17.26
CA ARG A 92 -11.81 5.08 17.68
C ARG A 92 -11.47 5.54 19.08
N LYS A 93 -11.84 6.78 19.42
CA LYS A 93 -11.65 7.34 20.76
C LYS A 93 -12.43 6.54 21.80
N VAL A 94 -13.68 6.19 21.51
CA VAL A 94 -14.52 5.37 22.39
C VAL A 94 -13.96 3.95 22.53
N LYS A 95 -13.44 3.35 21.44
CA LYS A 95 -12.80 2.03 21.45
C LYS A 95 -11.40 2.02 22.07
N GLY A 96 -10.91 3.17 22.55
CA GLY A 96 -9.59 3.27 23.17
C GLY A 96 -8.41 3.04 22.20
N PHE A 97 -8.63 3.21 20.89
CA PHE A 97 -7.54 3.10 19.92
C PHE A 97 -6.49 4.18 20.22
N GLN A 98 -5.28 3.72 20.51
CA GLN A 98 -4.13 4.60 20.67
C GLN A 98 -3.16 4.32 19.52
N PRO A 99 -2.82 5.33 18.70
CA PRO A 99 -1.77 5.16 17.70
C PRO A 99 -0.46 4.78 18.40
N PRO A 100 0.33 3.91 17.80
CA PRO A 100 1.62 3.54 18.37
C PRO A 100 2.51 4.78 18.54
N LYS A 101 3.29 4.77 19.60
CA LYS A 101 4.27 5.82 19.90
C LYS A 101 5.67 5.23 19.71
N GLY A 102 6.53 5.95 19.04
CA GLY A 102 7.93 5.56 18.84
C GLY A 102 8.60 6.41 17.79
N GLN A 103 9.93 6.44 17.78
CA GLN A 103 10.69 7.26 16.83
C GLN A 103 10.50 6.83 15.37
N ASN A 104 10.12 5.57 15.16
CA ASN A 104 9.98 4.99 13.83
C ASN A 104 8.55 5.13 13.26
N PHE A 105 7.59 5.64 14.06
CA PHE A 105 6.21 5.80 13.61
C PHE A 105 5.95 7.21 13.08
N LEU A 106 5.34 7.27 11.90
CA LEU A 106 4.90 8.50 11.26
C LEU A 106 3.40 8.43 10.99
N LYS A 107 2.69 9.51 11.22
CA LYS A 107 1.33 9.66 10.71
C LYS A 107 1.36 9.99 9.22
N TRP A 108 0.32 9.60 8.50
CA TRP A 108 0.19 9.90 7.08
C TRP A 108 0.41 11.37 6.73
N GLU A 109 -0.23 12.28 7.47
CA GLU A 109 -0.11 13.72 7.24
C GLU A 109 1.32 14.22 7.47
N GLU A 110 2.01 13.66 8.46
CA GLU A 110 3.41 14.02 8.74
C GLU A 110 4.33 13.52 7.63
N PHE A 111 4.06 12.30 7.13
CA PHE A 111 4.78 11.74 5.99
C PHE A 111 4.60 12.61 4.74
N ILE A 112 3.36 12.99 4.40
CA ILE A 112 3.07 13.86 3.24
C ILE A 112 3.76 15.22 3.39
N LYS A 113 3.66 15.86 4.57
CA LYS A 113 4.33 17.14 4.83
C LYS A 113 5.86 17.08 4.71
N LYS A 114 6.46 15.94 5.02
CA LYS A 114 7.90 15.76 4.77
C LYS A 114 8.21 15.81 3.28
N GLY A 115 7.31 15.33 2.43
CA GLY A 115 7.43 15.43 0.97
C GLY A 115 7.46 16.87 0.45
N ASP A 116 6.79 17.80 1.08
CA ASP A 116 6.77 19.24 0.69
C ASP A 116 8.15 19.88 0.67
N ARG A 117 9.13 19.29 1.34
CA ARG A 117 10.53 19.76 1.36
C ARG A 117 11.30 19.38 0.10
N PHE A 118 10.83 18.39 -0.65
CA PHE A 118 11.43 17.95 -1.90
C PHE A 118 10.85 18.77 -3.04
N LYS A 119 11.57 19.85 -3.42
CA LYS A 119 11.14 20.76 -4.49
C LYS A 119 11.62 20.31 -5.89
N GLU A 120 12.56 19.41 -5.93
CA GLU A 120 13.11 18.87 -7.17
C GLU A 120 12.22 17.73 -7.69
N LYS A 121 12.18 17.59 -9.03
CA LYS A 121 11.53 16.42 -9.63
C LYS A 121 12.32 15.17 -9.26
N THR A 122 11.65 14.24 -8.63
CA THR A 122 12.22 12.93 -8.23
C THR A 122 11.79 11.83 -9.19
N GLU A 123 11.41 12.19 -10.42
CA GLU A 123 10.98 11.22 -11.42
C GLU A 123 12.19 10.52 -12.03
N GLU A 124 12.19 9.20 -11.91
CA GLU A 124 13.18 8.34 -12.53
C GLU A 124 12.88 8.13 -14.02
N LEU A 125 13.94 7.97 -14.80
CA LEU A 125 13.79 7.61 -16.20
C LEU A 125 13.16 6.23 -16.34
N TYR A 126 12.38 6.07 -17.41
CA TYR A 126 11.80 4.78 -17.75
C TYR A 126 12.90 3.74 -17.97
N VAL A 127 12.73 2.59 -17.32
CA VAL A 127 13.56 1.39 -17.52
C VAL A 127 12.63 0.23 -17.88
N PRO A 128 12.85 -0.42 -19.03
CA PRO A 128 12.04 -1.57 -19.43
C PRO A 128 12.04 -2.66 -18.38
N LEU A 129 10.89 -3.30 -18.19
CA LEU A 129 10.66 -4.43 -17.27
C LEU A 129 11.02 -4.13 -15.80
N ARG A 130 11.13 -2.85 -15.41
CA ARG A 130 11.36 -2.49 -14.01
C ARG A 130 10.21 -3.03 -13.14
N PRO A 131 10.52 -3.75 -12.05
CA PRO A 131 9.53 -4.18 -11.07
C PRO A 131 8.78 -2.98 -10.49
N LEU A 132 7.44 -3.07 -10.41
CA LEU A 132 6.60 -2.07 -9.78
C LEU A 132 5.89 -2.60 -8.55
N ILE A 133 5.33 -3.79 -8.65
CA ILE A 133 4.56 -4.40 -7.57
C ILE A 133 5.00 -5.84 -7.37
N ILE A 134 5.10 -6.27 -6.11
CA ILE A 134 5.17 -7.68 -5.74
C ILE A 134 3.89 -8.03 -5.02
N VAL A 135 3.20 -9.08 -5.47
CA VAL A 135 2.02 -9.66 -4.82
C VAL A 135 2.26 -11.14 -4.54
N TYR A 136 1.61 -11.66 -3.51
CA TYR A 136 1.80 -13.06 -3.11
C TYR A 136 0.60 -13.92 -3.46
N SER A 137 0.86 -15.05 -4.09
CA SER A 137 -0.16 -16.07 -4.31
C SER A 137 -0.30 -16.96 -3.07
N SER A 138 -1.50 -17.51 -2.84
CA SER A 138 -1.77 -18.42 -1.73
C SER A 138 -1.13 -19.82 -1.87
N GLY A 139 -0.34 -20.06 -2.89
CA GLY A 139 0.41 -21.29 -3.18
C GLY A 139 -0.34 -22.60 -2.85
N THR A 140 -0.75 -23.36 -3.85
CA THR A 140 -1.38 -24.68 -3.66
C THR A 140 -0.44 -25.70 -3.01
N THR A 141 0.86 -25.40 -2.93
CA THR A 141 1.93 -26.26 -2.40
C THR A 141 2.43 -25.83 -1.02
N GLY A 142 1.71 -24.95 -0.32
CA GLY A 142 2.01 -24.53 1.06
C GLY A 142 2.92 -23.31 1.20
N ALA A 143 3.81 -23.01 0.24
CA ALA A 143 4.64 -21.81 0.28
C ALA A 143 4.05 -20.72 -0.63
N SER A 144 3.78 -19.56 -0.07
CA SER A 144 3.37 -18.37 -0.82
C SER A 144 4.49 -17.91 -1.75
N LYS A 145 4.17 -17.64 -3.02
CA LYS A 145 5.15 -17.18 -4.02
C LYS A 145 4.92 -15.71 -4.35
N GLY A 146 6.00 -14.93 -4.36
CA GLY A 146 5.98 -13.55 -4.82
C GLY A 146 5.91 -13.48 -6.36
N ILE A 147 4.92 -12.78 -6.87
CA ILE A 147 4.74 -12.51 -8.31
C ILE A 147 5.11 -11.07 -8.55
N VAL A 148 6.10 -10.86 -9.41
CA VAL A 148 6.57 -9.53 -9.78
C VAL A 148 5.76 -9.00 -10.97
N LEU A 149 5.11 -7.86 -10.79
CA LEU A 149 4.43 -7.12 -11.84
C LEU A 149 5.28 -5.91 -12.22
N THR A 150 5.53 -5.76 -13.52
CA THR A 150 6.31 -4.64 -14.05
C THR A 150 5.41 -3.49 -14.50
N ASN A 151 5.98 -2.28 -14.64
CA ASN A 151 5.29 -1.14 -15.25
C ASN A 151 4.74 -1.50 -16.63
N ASP A 152 5.53 -2.21 -17.44
CA ASP A 152 5.13 -2.62 -18.79
C ASP A 152 3.95 -3.57 -18.79
N GLY A 153 3.96 -4.57 -17.89
CA GLY A 153 2.86 -5.54 -17.77
C GLY A 153 1.56 -4.86 -17.36
N ILE A 154 1.61 -3.92 -16.41
CA ILE A 154 0.43 -3.16 -15.97
C ILE A 154 -0.08 -2.26 -17.11
N ASN A 155 0.79 -1.53 -17.79
CA ASN A 155 0.42 -0.68 -18.91
C ASN A 155 -0.17 -1.49 -20.08
N ALA A 156 0.40 -2.66 -20.40
CA ALA A 156 -0.14 -3.57 -21.40
C ALA A 156 -1.55 -4.05 -21.03
N THR A 157 -1.76 -4.41 -19.78
CA THR A 157 -3.09 -4.78 -19.26
C THR A 157 -4.10 -3.65 -19.42
N ILE A 158 -3.74 -2.43 -19.06
CA ILE A 158 -4.60 -1.25 -19.23
C ILE A 158 -4.93 -1.01 -20.71
N ALA A 159 -3.95 -1.16 -21.61
CA ALA A 159 -4.16 -1.03 -23.05
C ALA A 159 -5.13 -2.09 -23.58
N GLN A 160 -4.99 -3.34 -23.14
CA GLN A 160 -5.91 -4.42 -23.46
C GLN A 160 -7.34 -4.14 -22.99
N TYR A 161 -7.51 -3.66 -21.76
CA TYR A 161 -8.83 -3.26 -21.24
C TYR A 161 -9.47 -2.14 -22.05
N ARG A 162 -8.69 -1.18 -22.57
CA ARG A 162 -9.20 -0.13 -23.46
C ARG A 162 -9.71 -0.69 -24.77
N LEU A 163 -9.00 -1.68 -25.36
CA LEU A 163 -9.38 -2.32 -26.62
C LEU A 163 -10.64 -3.19 -26.47
N LEU A 164 -10.82 -3.85 -25.33
CA LEU A 164 -11.98 -4.69 -25.06
C LEU A 164 -13.30 -3.93 -25.02
N ASN A 165 -13.24 -2.60 -25.01
CA ASN A 165 -14.37 -1.65 -25.03
C ASN A 165 -15.72 -2.32 -24.77
N PHE A 166 -16.06 -2.59 -23.51
CA PHE A 166 -17.25 -3.36 -23.08
C PHE A 166 -18.59 -2.72 -23.49
N GLY A 167 -18.66 -2.12 -24.69
CA GLY A 167 -19.88 -1.45 -25.24
C GLY A 167 -20.31 -0.21 -24.47
N LEU A 168 -19.47 0.29 -23.56
CA LEU A 168 -19.72 1.46 -22.74
C LEU A 168 -19.05 2.65 -23.40
N GLY A 169 -19.85 3.54 -24.03
CA GLY A 169 -19.36 4.76 -24.67
C GLY A 169 -18.46 5.60 -23.75
N GLU A 170 -17.58 6.39 -24.35
CA GLU A 170 -16.52 7.14 -23.65
C GLU A 170 -17.03 8.13 -22.59
N ASP A 171 -18.28 8.61 -22.73
CA ASP A 171 -18.89 9.65 -21.88
C ASP A 171 -19.58 9.13 -20.61
N ARG A 172 -19.58 7.84 -20.33
CA ARG A 172 -20.27 7.31 -19.15
C ARG A 172 -19.32 7.14 -17.97
N ARG A 173 -19.69 7.67 -16.80
CA ARG A 173 -19.04 7.32 -15.53
C ARG A 173 -19.13 5.81 -15.32
N ARG A 174 -17.99 5.17 -15.12
CA ARG A 174 -17.89 3.73 -14.91
C ARG A 174 -17.59 3.48 -13.44
N SER A 175 -18.29 2.53 -12.86
CA SER A 175 -18.03 2.02 -11.52
C SER A 175 -17.70 0.55 -11.61
N PHE A 176 -16.62 0.14 -10.97
CA PHE A 176 -16.23 -1.24 -10.84
C PHE A 176 -16.34 -1.65 -9.38
N LEU A 177 -16.98 -2.79 -9.12
CA LEU A 177 -16.93 -3.43 -7.81
C LEU A 177 -15.78 -4.41 -7.82
N SER A 178 -14.75 -4.13 -7.01
CA SER A 178 -13.67 -5.08 -6.74
C SER A 178 -13.98 -5.80 -5.44
N ILE A 179 -14.18 -7.11 -5.51
CA ILE A 179 -14.31 -7.99 -4.33
C ILE A 179 -12.92 -8.58 -4.10
N VAL A 180 -12.28 -8.16 -3.02
CA VAL A 180 -10.98 -8.65 -2.57
C VAL A 180 -11.17 -9.49 -1.33
#